data_d0e016dd9ff26cbfb4b9cfd4a7e759f1
#
_entry.id   d0e016dd9ff26cbfb4b9cfd4a7e759f1
#
_cell.length_a   1.000
_cell.length_b   1.000
_cell.length_c   1.000
_cell.angle_alpha   90.00
_cell.angle_beta   90.00
_cell.angle_gamma   90.00
#
_symmetry.space_group_name_H-M   'P 1'
#
loop_
_entity.id
_entity.type
_entity.pdbx_description
1 polymer ?
#
loop_
_entity_poly.entity_id
_entity_poly.type
_entity_poly.pdbx_seq_one_letter_code
_entity_poly.pdbx_strand_id
1 'polypeptide(L)'
;MNSGIDLQGTFIKSLTDLGLSDGTAKALWMPLPMILMLIGATVGVLVCVWLERKISAAAQQRIGPEFIGAFGLLAPVADGLKLVFKEDIVPGKADPWLFTLGPIIVVLPVFLSYLIVPFGQNIVITNIGMGVFLWIALSSIQPIGLLMAGYASNNKYSLLGGLRAAAQSISYEIPLALSVLAIAMMSNSLSTVDIVNQQSGYGILGWNIWRQPVGFLIFWIAALAECERLPFDLPEAEEELVAGYQTEYSGMKFALFYLSSYVNLVLSALLVSVLYLGGWDFPIPLNTLASLLGISETNPVLQVVTAGLGITMTVLKAYFLVFIAILLRWTVPRVRIDQLLDLGWKFLLPVGLVNLLLTAALKLAFPVAFGG
;
A
#
# COMPACT_ATOMS: atom_id res chain seq x y z
N MET A 1 1.96 -25.26 -15.96
CA MET A 1 0.61 -25.87 -15.94
C MET A 1 -0.11 -25.30 -14.72
N ASN A 2 -1.12 -24.45 -14.94
CA ASN A 2 -1.86 -23.78 -13.87
C ASN A 2 -2.81 -24.76 -13.18
N SER A 3 -2.39 -25.35 -12.08
CA SER A 3 -3.25 -26.13 -11.19
C SER A 3 -3.79 -25.25 -10.04
N GLY A 4 -4.10 -23.99 -10.34
CA GLY A 4 -4.69 -23.08 -9.37
C GLY A 4 -6.20 -23.28 -9.27
N ILE A 5 -6.76 -22.97 -8.10
CA ILE A 5 -8.21 -22.96 -7.88
C ILE A 5 -8.80 -21.90 -8.80
N ASP A 6 -9.55 -22.32 -9.81
CA ASP A 6 -10.34 -21.40 -10.63
C ASP A 6 -11.58 -20.96 -9.86
N LEU A 7 -11.38 -19.92 -9.00
CA LEU A 7 -12.46 -19.33 -8.21
C LEU A 7 -13.58 -18.80 -9.10
N GLN A 8 -13.23 -18.24 -10.25
CA GLN A 8 -14.18 -17.71 -11.22
C GLN A 8 -15.03 -18.84 -11.81
N GLY A 9 -14.40 -19.90 -12.30
CA GLY A 9 -15.11 -21.03 -12.87
C GLY A 9 -15.99 -21.76 -11.86
N THR A 10 -15.51 -21.90 -10.63
CA THR A 10 -16.26 -22.52 -9.54
C THR A 10 -17.49 -21.70 -9.15
N PHE A 11 -17.34 -20.36 -9.03
CA PHE A 11 -18.44 -19.46 -8.72
C PHE A 11 -19.48 -19.41 -9.84
N ILE A 12 -19.03 -19.29 -11.09
CA ILE A 12 -19.93 -19.29 -12.26
C ILE A 12 -20.72 -20.60 -12.33
N LYS A 13 -20.06 -21.74 -12.13
CA LYS A 13 -20.73 -23.06 -12.09
C LYS A 13 -21.77 -23.13 -11.00
N SER A 14 -21.46 -22.71 -9.78
CA SER A 14 -22.44 -22.73 -8.66
C SER A 14 -23.67 -21.89 -8.93
N LEU A 15 -23.51 -20.74 -9.61
CA LEU A 15 -24.64 -19.88 -10.00
C LEU A 15 -25.44 -20.44 -11.18
N THR A 16 -24.79 -21.07 -12.14
CA THR A 16 -25.48 -21.75 -13.26
C THR A 16 -26.25 -22.98 -12.77
N ASP A 17 -25.72 -23.70 -11.79
CA ASP A 17 -26.43 -24.83 -11.14
C ASP A 17 -27.68 -24.37 -10.38
N LEU A 18 -27.70 -23.11 -9.91
CA LEU A 18 -28.86 -22.46 -9.28
C LEU A 18 -29.89 -21.90 -10.30
N GLY A 19 -29.65 -22.10 -11.61
CA GLY A 19 -30.57 -21.72 -12.69
C GLY A 19 -30.33 -20.34 -13.31
N LEU A 20 -29.24 -19.63 -12.96
CA LEU A 20 -28.88 -18.37 -13.62
C LEU A 20 -28.23 -18.63 -14.99
N SER A 21 -28.46 -17.71 -15.94
CA SER A 21 -27.75 -17.78 -17.23
C SER A 21 -26.25 -17.48 -17.05
N ASP A 22 -25.40 -18.08 -17.89
CA ASP A 22 -23.94 -17.90 -17.86
C ASP A 22 -23.54 -16.40 -17.98
N GLY A 23 -24.30 -15.61 -18.75
CA GLY A 23 -24.09 -14.17 -18.88
C GLY A 23 -24.35 -13.39 -17.58
N THR A 24 -25.44 -13.72 -16.86
CA THR A 24 -25.75 -13.08 -15.58
C THR A 24 -24.78 -13.51 -14.48
N ALA A 25 -24.33 -14.76 -14.46
CA ALA A 25 -23.34 -15.24 -13.51
C ALA A 25 -21.97 -14.53 -13.70
N LYS A 26 -21.54 -14.31 -14.95
CA LYS A 26 -20.33 -13.51 -15.27
C LYS A 26 -20.48 -12.04 -14.87
N ALA A 27 -21.65 -11.45 -15.11
CA ALA A 27 -21.91 -10.05 -14.71
C ALA A 27 -21.88 -9.86 -13.19
N LEU A 28 -22.33 -10.84 -12.42
CA LEU A 28 -22.28 -10.82 -10.95
C LEU A 28 -20.85 -11.07 -10.42
N TRP A 29 -20.03 -11.85 -11.11
CA TRP A 29 -18.65 -12.07 -10.74
C TRP A 29 -17.80 -10.80 -10.88
N MET A 30 -18.03 -9.98 -11.93
CA MET A 30 -17.18 -8.86 -12.29
C MET A 30 -16.94 -7.85 -11.14
N PRO A 31 -17.97 -7.36 -10.39
CA PRO A 31 -17.78 -6.45 -9.28
C PRO A 31 -17.31 -7.11 -7.98
N LEU A 32 -17.49 -8.42 -7.81
CA LEU A 32 -17.25 -9.12 -6.56
C LEU A 32 -15.80 -9.01 -6.05
N PRO A 33 -14.75 -9.27 -6.85
CA PRO A 33 -13.36 -9.11 -6.41
C PRO A 33 -13.02 -7.67 -6.02
N MET A 34 -13.58 -6.67 -6.73
CA MET A 34 -13.37 -5.26 -6.41
C MET A 34 -14.02 -4.89 -5.08
N ILE A 35 -15.25 -5.34 -4.82
CA ILE A 35 -15.94 -5.10 -3.55
C ILE A 35 -15.20 -5.76 -2.40
N LEU A 36 -14.78 -7.02 -2.56
CA LEU A 36 -13.99 -7.73 -1.54
C LEU A 36 -12.66 -7.03 -1.25
N MET A 37 -12.00 -6.50 -2.27
CA MET A 37 -10.77 -5.72 -2.13
C MET A 37 -11.02 -4.42 -1.35
N LEU A 38 -12.06 -3.66 -1.69
CA LEU A 38 -12.41 -2.43 -0.98
C LEU A 38 -12.71 -2.70 0.50
N ILE A 39 -13.47 -3.75 0.78
CA ILE A 39 -13.74 -4.19 2.16
C ILE A 39 -12.43 -4.61 2.84
N GLY A 40 -11.59 -5.39 2.19
CA GLY A 40 -10.30 -5.82 2.72
C GLY A 40 -9.37 -4.65 3.03
N ALA A 41 -9.26 -3.68 2.12
CA ALA A 41 -8.45 -2.48 2.32
C ALA A 41 -8.99 -1.64 3.50
N THR A 42 -10.32 -1.42 3.60
CA THR A 42 -10.92 -0.66 4.70
C THR A 42 -10.77 -1.37 6.04
N VAL A 43 -10.97 -2.70 6.10
CA VAL A 43 -10.71 -3.50 7.31
C VAL A 43 -9.22 -3.43 7.69
N GLY A 44 -8.32 -3.51 6.71
CA GLY A 44 -6.89 -3.32 6.92
C GLY A 44 -6.58 -1.98 7.58
N VAL A 45 -7.18 -0.90 7.12
CA VAL A 45 -7.02 0.43 7.75
C VAL A 45 -7.54 0.46 9.18
N LEU A 46 -8.71 -0.12 9.45
CA LEU A 46 -9.25 -0.18 10.82
C LEU A 46 -8.29 -0.89 11.77
N VAL A 47 -7.69 -2.01 11.33
CA VAL A 47 -6.67 -2.73 12.09
C VAL A 47 -5.41 -1.87 12.27
N CYS A 48 -4.97 -1.16 11.21
CA CYS A 48 -3.80 -0.26 11.27
C CYS A 48 -4.00 0.86 12.30
N VAL A 49 -5.14 1.54 12.30
CA VAL A 49 -5.49 2.61 13.26
C VAL A 49 -5.56 2.06 14.68
N TRP A 50 -6.11 0.86 14.86
CA TRP A 50 -6.15 0.20 16.17
C TRP A 50 -4.75 -0.12 16.67
N LEU A 51 -3.88 -0.71 15.83
CA LEU A 51 -2.48 -1.01 16.15
C LEU A 51 -1.71 0.25 16.52
N GLU A 52 -1.88 1.33 15.74
CA GLU A 52 -1.22 2.59 16.02
C GLU A 52 -1.57 3.13 17.41
N ARG A 53 -2.85 3.10 17.79
CA ARG A 53 -3.29 3.51 19.13
C ARG A 53 -2.76 2.62 20.25
N LYS A 54 -2.69 1.30 20.04
CA LYS A 54 -2.13 0.36 21.02
C LYS A 54 -0.63 0.52 21.18
N ILE A 55 0.11 0.60 20.09
CA ILE A 55 1.57 0.78 20.10
C ILE A 55 1.94 2.14 20.69
N SER A 56 1.20 3.20 20.30
CA SER A 56 1.38 4.55 20.87
C SER A 56 1.16 4.58 22.37
N ALA A 57 0.11 3.92 22.85
CA ALA A 57 -0.18 3.82 24.28
C ALA A 57 0.92 3.06 25.02
N ALA A 58 1.41 1.95 24.45
CA ALA A 58 2.52 1.19 25.02
C ALA A 58 3.81 2.02 25.10
N ALA A 59 4.14 2.78 24.04
CA ALA A 59 5.30 3.68 24.01
C ALA A 59 5.20 4.80 25.08
N GLN A 60 3.98 5.27 25.35
CA GLN A 60 3.70 6.31 26.36
C GLN A 60 3.40 5.75 27.78
N GLN A 61 3.56 4.45 27.99
CA GLN A 61 3.25 3.74 29.26
C GLN A 61 1.82 4.00 29.76
N ARG A 62 0.84 4.04 28.84
CA ARG A 62 -0.59 4.19 29.15
C ARG A 62 -1.41 3.07 28.53
N ILE A 63 -2.63 2.87 29.04
CA ILE A 63 -3.58 1.88 28.49
C ILE A 63 -4.18 2.45 27.21
N GLY A 64 -4.10 1.68 26.10
CA GLY A 64 -4.75 2.00 24.83
C GLY A 64 -6.26 1.70 24.87
N PRO A 65 -7.00 1.85 23.73
CA PRO A 65 -8.42 1.56 23.67
C PRO A 65 -8.70 0.13 24.13
N GLU A 66 -9.62 -0.04 25.10
CA GLU A 66 -9.89 -1.34 25.75
C GLU A 66 -11.37 -1.68 25.83
N PHE A 67 -12.24 -0.67 26.07
CA PHE A 67 -13.64 -0.89 26.45
C PHE A 67 -14.61 -1.05 25.27
N ILE A 68 -14.26 -0.63 24.05
CA ILE A 68 -15.14 -0.70 22.88
C ILE A 68 -14.87 -1.99 22.10
N GLY A 69 -15.61 -3.04 22.37
CA GLY A 69 -15.39 -4.38 21.81
C GLY A 69 -14.21 -5.12 22.42
N ALA A 70 -13.87 -6.29 21.89
CA ALA A 70 -12.73 -7.06 22.38
C ALA A 70 -11.43 -6.28 22.17
N PHE A 71 -10.73 -5.97 23.26
CA PHE A 71 -9.48 -5.22 23.25
C PHE A 71 -9.53 -3.84 22.57
N GLY A 72 -10.72 -3.22 22.45
CA GLY A 72 -10.90 -1.93 21.81
C GLY A 72 -10.90 -1.96 20.27
N LEU A 73 -11.09 -3.11 19.64
CA LEU A 73 -11.01 -3.29 18.19
C LEU A 73 -12.10 -2.53 17.42
N LEU A 74 -13.24 -2.25 18.07
CA LEU A 74 -14.33 -1.49 17.47
C LEU A 74 -14.17 0.04 17.62
N ALA A 75 -13.15 0.53 18.31
CA ALA A 75 -12.92 1.97 18.46
C ALA A 75 -12.74 2.70 17.10
N PRO A 76 -11.94 2.23 16.12
CA PRO A 76 -11.85 2.87 14.82
C PRO A 76 -13.18 2.86 14.03
N VAL A 77 -14.01 1.84 14.22
CA VAL A 77 -15.37 1.78 13.61
C VAL A 77 -16.25 2.89 14.18
N ALA A 78 -16.23 3.08 15.51
CA ALA A 78 -16.97 4.16 16.16
C ALA A 78 -16.52 5.54 15.68
N ASP A 79 -15.19 5.73 15.47
CA ASP A 79 -14.66 6.98 14.92
C ASP A 79 -15.10 7.21 13.47
N GLY A 80 -15.13 6.17 12.65
CA GLY A 80 -15.67 6.24 11.29
C GLY A 80 -17.15 6.62 11.27
N LEU A 81 -17.96 5.98 12.08
CA LEU A 81 -19.40 6.29 12.19
C LEU A 81 -19.64 7.72 12.67
N LYS A 82 -18.86 8.20 13.63
CA LYS A 82 -18.93 9.60 14.08
C LYS A 82 -18.72 10.58 12.93
N LEU A 83 -17.77 10.32 12.04
CA LEU A 83 -17.48 11.19 10.90
C LEU A 83 -18.57 11.14 9.82
N VAL A 84 -19.25 9.99 9.65
CA VAL A 84 -20.40 9.85 8.74
C VAL A 84 -21.60 10.69 9.21
N PHE A 85 -21.87 10.73 10.52
CA PHE A 85 -22.98 11.49 11.09
C PHE A 85 -22.65 12.97 11.35
N LYS A 86 -21.39 13.36 11.22
CA LYS A 86 -20.94 14.73 11.41
C LYS A 86 -21.36 15.60 10.23
N GLU A 87 -21.82 16.83 10.50
CA GLU A 87 -22.19 17.82 9.50
C GLU A 87 -21.04 18.14 8.54
N ASP A 88 -21.32 18.18 7.25
CA ASP A 88 -20.39 18.58 6.20
C ASP A 88 -20.52 20.08 5.93
N ILE A 89 -19.55 20.86 6.40
CA ILE A 89 -19.53 22.31 6.29
C ILE A 89 -18.61 22.72 5.13
N VAL A 90 -19.15 23.50 4.20
CA VAL A 90 -18.36 24.10 3.10
C VAL A 90 -18.22 25.59 3.40
N PRO A 91 -17.00 26.16 3.48
CA PRO A 91 -16.78 27.57 3.70
C PRO A 91 -17.41 28.42 2.59
N GLY A 92 -18.03 29.55 2.97
CA GLY A 92 -18.78 30.38 2.00
C GLY A 92 -17.93 31.04 0.90
N LYS A 93 -16.60 31.09 1.05
CA LYS A 93 -15.65 31.61 0.07
C LYS A 93 -14.87 30.49 -0.66
N ALA A 94 -15.12 29.23 -0.33
CA ALA A 94 -14.50 28.09 -0.99
C ALA A 94 -15.13 27.85 -2.37
N ASP A 95 -14.36 27.25 -3.29
CA ASP A 95 -14.89 26.73 -4.54
C ASP A 95 -15.52 25.34 -4.29
N PRO A 96 -16.87 25.22 -4.33
CA PRO A 96 -17.53 23.97 -3.89
C PRO A 96 -17.23 22.78 -4.79
N TRP A 97 -16.96 23.00 -6.09
CA TRP A 97 -16.62 21.92 -7.01
C TRP A 97 -15.24 21.35 -6.72
N LEU A 98 -14.21 22.18 -6.66
CA LEU A 98 -12.85 21.77 -6.38
C LEU A 98 -12.74 21.22 -4.95
N PHE A 99 -13.47 21.82 -3.99
CA PHE A 99 -13.52 21.38 -2.59
C PHE A 99 -14.08 19.96 -2.44
N THR A 100 -15.04 19.57 -3.27
CA THR A 100 -15.62 18.23 -3.24
C THR A 100 -14.81 17.23 -4.06
N LEU A 101 -14.22 17.65 -5.18
CA LEU A 101 -13.40 16.78 -6.04
C LEU A 101 -12.03 16.43 -5.42
N GLY A 102 -11.43 17.36 -4.64
CA GLY A 102 -10.12 17.14 -4.02
C GLY A 102 -10.02 15.81 -3.28
N PRO A 103 -10.86 15.53 -2.27
CA PRO A 103 -10.83 14.27 -1.53
C PRO A 103 -11.04 13.03 -2.41
N ILE A 104 -11.88 13.12 -3.44
CA ILE A 104 -12.17 12.03 -4.37
C ILE A 104 -10.93 11.68 -5.20
N ILE A 105 -10.24 12.70 -5.73
CA ILE A 105 -9.02 12.53 -6.54
C ILE A 105 -7.87 11.97 -5.69
N VAL A 106 -7.83 12.26 -4.39
CA VAL A 106 -6.82 11.69 -3.50
C VAL A 106 -7.10 10.21 -3.20
N VAL A 107 -8.36 9.85 -2.93
CA VAL A 107 -8.74 8.51 -2.48
C VAL A 107 -8.79 7.50 -3.61
N LEU A 108 -9.35 7.88 -4.77
CA LEU A 108 -9.64 6.96 -5.87
C LEU A 108 -8.38 6.26 -6.43
N PRO A 109 -7.26 6.96 -6.70
CA PRO A 109 -6.04 6.31 -7.21
C PRO A 109 -5.45 5.30 -6.22
N VAL A 110 -5.50 5.60 -4.92
CA VAL A 110 -4.95 4.72 -3.89
C VAL A 110 -5.73 3.41 -3.85
N PHE A 111 -7.07 3.45 -3.88
CA PHE A 111 -7.87 2.23 -3.95
C PHE A 111 -7.67 1.46 -5.26
N LEU A 112 -7.56 2.13 -6.40
CA LEU A 112 -7.28 1.49 -7.68
C LEU A 112 -5.92 0.76 -7.67
N SER A 113 -4.95 1.28 -6.95
CA SER A 113 -3.63 0.66 -6.82
C SER A 113 -3.63 -0.70 -6.12
N TYR A 114 -4.64 -0.99 -5.30
CA TYR A 114 -4.80 -2.33 -4.70
C TYR A 114 -5.11 -3.44 -5.73
N LEU A 115 -5.64 -3.09 -6.91
CA LEU A 115 -5.89 -4.07 -7.98
C LEU A 115 -4.62 -4.78 -8.45
N ILE A 116 -3.47 -4.14 -8.25
CA ILE A 116 -2.16 -4.61 -8.72
C ILE A 116 -1.51 -5.56 -7.70
N VAL A 117 -1.95 -5.52 -6.43
CA VAL A 117 -1.36 -6.31 -5.35
C VAL A 117 -1.76 -7.77 -5.47
N PRO A 118 -0.81 -8.68 -5.69
CA PRO A 118 -1.08 -10.11 -5.68
C PRO A 118 -1.07 -10.62 -4.24
N PHE A 119 -2.20 -11.06 -3.72
CA PHE A 119 -2.32 -11.57 -2.36
C PHE A 119 -1.93 -13.05 -2.22
N GLY A 120 -1.93 -13.81 -3.31
CA GLY A 120 -1.56 -15.22 -3.32
C GLY A 120 -1.25 -15.72 -4.71
N GLN A 121 -0.67 -16.92 -4.83
CA GLN A 121 -0.21 -17.48 -6.10
C GLN A 121 -1.29 -17.51 -7.20
N ASN A 122 -2.57 -17.68 -6.81
CA ASN A 122 -3.73 -17.70 -7.71
C ASN A 122 -4.82 -16.70 -7.30
N ILE A 123 -4.52 -15.84 -6.32
CA ILE A 123 -5.45 -14.83 -5.81
C ILE A 123 -4.92 -13.46 -6.22
N VAL A 124 -5.12 -13.17 -7.47
CA VAL A 124 -4.80 -11.89 -8.11
C VAL A 124 -6.10 -11.35 -8.70
N ILE A 125 -6.44 -10.11 -8.36
CA ILE A 125 -7.68 -9.49 -8.85
C ILE A 125 -7.57 -9.26 -10.36
N THR A 126 -6.47 -8.69 -10.79
CA THR A 126 -6.15 -8.47 -12.21
C THR A 126 -4.66 -8.71 -12.44
N ASN A 127 -4.33 -9.61 -13.34
CA ASN A 127 -2.94 -9.81 -13.76
C ASN A 127 -2.61 -8.84 -14.89
N ILE A 128 -2.06 -7.68 -14.51
CA ILE A 128 -1.67 -6.62 -15.46
C ILE A 128 -0.17 -6.75 -15.73
N GLY A 129 0.21 -6.98 -16.99
CA GLY A 129 1.62 -7.12 -17.39
C GLY A 129 2.49 -5.89 -17.08
N MET A 130 1.88 -4.70 -16.90
CA MET A 130 2.53 -3.45 -16.52
C MET A 130 2.05 -2.97 -15.14
N GLY A 131 1.77 -3.88 -14.20
CA GLY A 131 1.17 -3.55 -12.90
C GLY A 131 1.96 -2.51 -12.11
N VAL A 132 3.27 -2.68 -12.01
CA VAL A 132 4.15 -1.76 -11.28
C VAL A 132 4.15 -0.35 -11.89
N PHE A 133 4.15 -0.24 -13.22
CA PHE A 133 4.07 1.05 -13.90
C PHE A 133 2.72 1.74 -13.66
N LEU A 134 1.63 0.97 -13.70
CA LEU A 134 0.28 1.50 -13.41
C LEU A 134 0.18 2.05 -11.98
N TRP A 135 0.82 1.40 -11.00
CA TRP A 135 0.85 1.92 -9.63
C TRP A 135 1.53 3.29 -9.55
N ILE A 136 2.73 3.43 -10.14
CA ILE A 136 3.44 4.72 -10.15
C ILE A 136 2.60 5.80 -10.86
N ALA A 137 1.93 5.46 -11.97
CA ALA A 137 1.06 6.40 -12.67
C ALA A 137 -0.18 6.81 -11.84
N LEU A 138 -0.70 5.93 -11.00
CA LEU A 138 -1.81 6.23 -10.11
C LEU A 138 -1.36 7.07 -8.91
N SER A 139 -0.17 6.81 -8.34
CA SER A 139 0.36 7.59 -7.21
C SER A 139 0.60 9.05 -7.60
N SER A 140 1.05 9.33 -8.83
CA SER A 140 1.27 10.70 -9.33
C SER A 140 0.00 11.55 -9.49
N ILE A 141 -1.18 10.96 -9.40
CA ILE A 141 -2.45 11.71 -9.39
C ILE A 141 -2.76 12.30 -8.01
N GLN A 142 -2.30 11.65 -6.93
CA GLN A 142 -2.61 12.06 -5.56
C GLN A 142 -2.19 13.50 -5.24
N PRO A 143 -0.99 13.99 -5.60
CA PRO A 143 -0.56 15.36 -5.34
C PRO A 143 -1.48 16.42 -5.97
N ILE A 144 -2.09 16.11 -7.12
CA ILE A 144 -3.04 16.99 -7.79
C ILE A 144 -4.28 17.21 -6.91
N GLY A 145 -4.80 16.13 -6.31
CA GLY A 145 -5.94 16.19 -5.39
C GLY A 145 -5.65 17.01 -4.13
N LEU A 146 -4.44 16.88 -3.57
CA LEU A 146 -3.98 17.65 -2.41
C LEU A 146 -3.85 19.14 -2.72
N LEU A 147 -3.29 19.49 -3.88
CA LEU A 147 -3.24 20.88 -4.35
C LEU A 147 -4.63 21.46 -4.56
N MET A 148 -5.54 20.70 -5.18
CA MET A 148 -6.92 21.12 -5.39
C MET A 148 -7.61 21.40 -4.06
N ALA A 149 -7.43 20.53 -3.07
CA ALA A 149 -8.00 20.69 -1.74
C ALA A 149 -7.48 21.96 -1.05
N GLY A 150 -6.17 22.17 -1.07
CA GLY A 150 -5.54 23.36 -0.49
C GLY A 150 -6.01 24.66 -1.15
N TYR A 151 -6.10 24.68 -2.49
CA TYR A 151 -6.52 25.85 -3.24
C TYR A 151 -8.02 26.16 -3.04
N ALA A 152 -8.87 25.12 -3.11
CA ALA A 152 -10.33 25.26 -3.02
C ALA A 152 -10.81 25.82 -1.68
N SER A 153 -10.08 25.59 -0.61
CA SER A 153 -10.39 26.03 0.75
C SER A 153 -10.33 27.55 0.94
N ASN A 154 -9.72 28.29 0.02
CA ASN A 154 -9.50 29.74 0.07
C ASN A 154 -8.91 30.23 1.39
N ASN A 155 -8.04 29.41 2.01
CA ASN A 155 -7.33 29.69 3.24
C ASN A 155 -5.82 29.67 2.99
N LYS A 156 -5.09 30.65 3.54
CA LYS A 156 -3.63 30.75 3.37
C LYS A 156 -2.87 29.53 3.89
N TYR A 157 -3.26 29.03 5.06
CA TYR A 157 -2.63 27.86 5.68
C TYR A 157 -2.93 26.59 4.91
N SER A 158 -4.16 26.45 4.42
CA SER A 158 -4.59 25.32 3.60
C SER A 158 -3.85 25.27 2.27
N LEU A 159 -3.68 26.42 1.61
CA LEU A 159 -2.90 26.52 0.38
C LEU A 159 -1.43 26.16 0.58
N LEU A 160 -0.81 26.69 1.65
CA LEU A 160 0.59 26.36 1.98
C LEU A 160 0.76 24.87 2.31
N GLY A 161 -0.20 24.27 3.04
CA GLY A 161 -0.21 22.84 3.31
C GLY A 161 -0.29 21.99 2.04
N GLY A 162 -1.20 22.35 1.12
CA GLY A 162 -1.34 21.66 -0.17
C GLY A 162 -0.08 21.78 -1.06
N LEU A 163 0.56 22.95 -1.09
CA LEU A 163 1.82 23.15 -1.81
C LEU A 163 2.97 22.32 -1.22
N ARG A 164 3.07 22.25 0.12
CA ARG A 164 4.06 21.41 0.80
C ARG A 164 3.83 19.92 0.53
N ALA A 165 2.58 19.47 0.59
CA ALA A 165 2.20 18.09 0.28
C ALA A 165 2.60 17.69 -1.14
N ALA A 166 2.22 18.50 -2.12
CA ALA A 166 2.57 18.24 -3.51
C ALA A 166 4.07 18.26 -3.78
N ALA A 167 4.80 19.24 -3.20
CA ALA A 167 6.25 19.30 -3.35
C ALA A 167 6.95 18.09 -2.74
N GLN A 168 6.46 17.59 -1.60
CA GLN A 168 6.95 16.37 -0.97
C GLN A 168 6.69 15.16 -1.84
N SER A 169 5.45 14.91 -2.25
CA SER A 169 5.08 13.74 -3.05
C SER A 169 5.86 13.67 -4.37
N ILE A 170 5.91 14.78 -5.14
CA ILE A 170 6.65 14.85 -6.41
C ILE A 170 8.16 14.58 -6.19
N SER A 171 8.74 15.07 -5.10
CA SER A 171 10.17 14.91 -4.82
C SER A 171 10.55 13.47 -4.47
N TYR A 172 9.66 12.72 -3.83
CA TYR A 172 9.91 11.35 -3.39
C TYR A 172 9.43 10.29 -4.38
N GLU A 173 8.51 10.63 -5.28
CA GLU A 173 8.07 9.75 -6.36
C GLU A 173 9.23 9.33 -7.28
N ILE A 174 10.17 10.23 -7.58
CA ILE A 174 11.30 9.94 -8.47
C ILE A 174 12.26 8.89 -7.86
N PRO A 175 12.80 9.05 -6.63
CA PRO A 175 13.61 8.01 -5.99
C PRO A 175 12.87 6.68 -5.83
N LEU A 176 11.56 6.74 -5.52
CA LEU A 176 10.71 5.57 -5.41
C LEU A 176 10.64 4.82 -6.74
N ALA A 177 10.34 5.51 -7.84
CA ALA A 177 10.31 4.94 -9.18
C ALA A 177 11.65 4.32 -9.60
N LEU A 178 12.79 4.96 -9.26
CA LEU A 178 14.12 4.41 -9.55
C LEU A 178 14.39 3.10 -8.80
N SER A 179 13.98 3.00 -7.53
CA SER A 179 14.14 1.79 -6.73
C SER A 179 13.32 0.63 -7.28
N VAL A 180 12.09 0.92 -7.72
CA VAL A 180 11.19 -0.05 -8.36
C VAL A 180 11.71 -0.48 -9.73
N LEU A 181 12.25 0.46 -10.51
CA LEU A 181 12.83 0.16 -11.82
C LEU A 181 14.03 -0.79 -11.71
N ALA A 182 14.83 -0.68 -10.65
CA ALA A 182 15.92 -1.62 -10.38
C ALA A 182 15.41 -3.06 -10.19
N ILE A 183 14.29 -3.25 -9.47
CA ILE A 183 13.63 -4.57 -9.32
C ILE A 183 13.07 -5.07 -10.65
N ALA A 184 12.33 -4.21 -11.38
CA ALA A 184 11.76 -4.56 -12.67
C ALA A 184 12.85 -4.96 -13.69
N MET A 185 13.98 -4.29 -13.64
CA MET A 185 15.14 -4.64 -14.46
C MET A 185 15.73 -6.00 -14.07
N MET A 186 15.77 -6.35 -12.78
CA MET A 186 16.22 -7.68 -12.34
C MET A 186 15.26 -8.78 -12.81
N SER A 187 13.96 -8.57 -12.69
CA SER A 187 12.92 -9.55 -13.01
C SER A 187 12.61 -9.64 -14.50
N ASN A 188 13.09 -8.72 -15.35
CA ASN A 188 12.68 -8.58 -16.75
C ASN A 188 11.16 -8.47 -16.97
N SER A 189 10.40 -8.13 -15.94
CA SER A 189 8.96 -8.00 -15.97
C SER A 189 8.49 -6.82 -15.11
N LEU A 190 7.41 -6.19 -15.55
CA LEU A 190 6.67 -5.16 -14.78
C LEU A 190 5.43 -5.75 -14.09
N SER A 191 5.20 -7.06 -14.24
CA SER A 191 4.12 -7.77 -13.55
C SER A 191 4.53 -8.06 -12.10
N THR A 192 3.69 -7.68 -11.15
CA THR A 192 3.90 -7.96 -9.73
C THR A 192 3.91 -9.46 -9.44
N VAL A 193 3.14 -10.24 -10.18
CA VAL A 193 3.09 -11.71 -10.06
C VAL A 193 4.40 -12.35 -10.47
N ASP A 194 4.97 -11.94 -11.60
CA ASP A 194 6.24 -12.47 -12.10
C ASP A 194 7.39 -12.13 -11.16
N ILE A 195 7.39 -10.91 -10.60
CA ILE A 195 8.39 -10.47 -9.62
C ILE A 195 8.37 -11.36 -8.37
N VAL A 196 7.19 -11.76 -7.88
CA VAL A 196 7.10 -12.67 -6.73
C VAL A 196 7.53 -14.08 -7.13
N ASN A 197 7.06 -14.59 -8.28
CA ASN A 197 7.43 -15.94 -8.75
C ASN A 197 8.94 -16.12 -8.91
N GLN A 198 9.66 -15.06 -9.34
CA GLN A 198 11.12 -15.10 -9.44
C GLN A 198 11.82 -15.21 -8.08
N GLN A 199 11.19 -14.70 -7.01
CA GLN A 199 11.71 -14.77 -5.64
C GLN A 199 11.45 -16.13 -4.97
N SER A 200 10.47 -16.91 -5.47
CA SER A 200 9.91 -18.09 -4.80
C SER A 200 10.77 -19.36 -4.87
N GLY A 201 11.99 -19.34 -5.36
CA GLY A 201 12.78 -20.57 -5.54
C GLY A 201 13.58 -21.01 -4.31
N TYR A 202 14.08 -20.06 -3.53
CA TYR A 202 15.08 -20.29 -2.49
C TYR A 202 14.61 -19.88 -1.07
N GLY A 203 13.31 -19.69 -0.84
CA GLY A 203 12.76 -19.21 0.41
C GLY A 203 13.32 -17.81 0.78
N ILE A 204 13.66 -17.60 2.05
CA ILE A 204 14.18 -16.31 2.55
C ILE A 204 15.38 -15.81 1.72
N LEU A 205 16.28 -16.68 1.30
CA LEU A 205 17.50 -16.31 0.57
C LEU A 205 17.20 -15.84 -0.87
N GLY A 206 16.05 -16.23 -1.42
CA GLY A 206 15.58 -15.79 -2.74
C GLY A 206 15.01 -14.36 -2.76
N TRP A 207 14.72 -13.77 -1.61
CA TRP A 207 14.08 -12.46 -1.53
C TRP A 207 14.98 -11.35 -2.06
N ASN A 208 14.39 -10.40 -2.76
CA ASN A 208 15.10 -9.29 -3.37
C ASN A 208 15.74 -8.33 -2.35
N ILE A 209 15.35 -8.37 -1.09
CA ILE A 209 15.96 -7.57 -0.03
C ILE A 209 17.46 -7.83 0.10
N TRP A 210 17.91 -9.07 -0.14
CA TRP A 210 19.33 -9.45 -0.10
C TRP A 210 20.10 -9.03 -1.35
N ARG A 211 19.42 -9.04 -2.50
CA ARG A 211 20.00 -8.64 -3.79
C ARG A 211 20.02 -7.12 -3.98
N GLN A 212 19.06 -6.41 -3.35
CA GLN A 212 18.83 -4.98 -3.51
C GLN A 212 18.60 -4.27 -2.17
N PRO A 213 19.52 -4.35 -1.18
CA PRO A 213 19.34 -3.73 0.12
C PRO A 213 19.25 -2.21 0.04
N VAL A 214 20.03 -1.58 -0.83
CA VAL A 214 19.99 -0.14 -1.06
C VAL A 214 18.68 0.29 -1.69
N GLY A 215 18.20 -0.45 -2.71
CA GLY A 215 16.90 -0.21 -3.32
C GLY A 215 15.75 -0.33 -2.32
N PHE A 216 15.79 -1.32 -1.43
CA PHE A 216 14.81 -1.47 -0.35
C PHE A 216 14.77 -0.25 0.59
N LEU A 217 15.94 0.25 1.02
CA LEU A 217 16.00 1.42 1.90
C LEU A 217 15.47 2.69 1.22
N ILE A 218 15.84 2.91 -0.06
CA ILE A 218 15.34 4.04 -0.84
C ILE A 218 13.83 3.96 -0.98
N PHE A 219 13.31 2.79 -1.37
CA PHE A 219 11.87 2.56 -1.50
C PHE A 219 11.14 2.84 -0.18
N TRP A 220 11.64 2.27 0.93
CA TRP A 220 10.97 2.39 2.22
C TRP A 220 10.92 3.85 2.72
N ILE A 221 12.03 4.59 2.61
CA ILE A 221 12.09 6.00 2.99
C ILE A 221 11.15 6.84 2.08
N ALA A 222 11.20 6.61 0.77
CA ALA A 222 10.37 7.34 -0.19
C ALA A 222 8.87 7.03 0.01
N ALA A 223 8.51 5.78 0.24
CA ALA A 223 7.13 5.37 0.52
C ALA A 223 6.57 5.98 1.80
N LEU A 224 7.37 6.06 2.88
CA LEU A 224 6.95 6.73 4.12
C LEU A 224 6.75 8.24 3.90
N ALA A 225 7.58 8.87 3.09
CA ALA A 225 7.45 10.28 2.76
C ALA A 225 6.21 10.53 1.88
N GLU A 226 5.88 9.64 0.94
CA GLU A 226 4.68 9.73 0.12
C GLU A 226 3.39 9.53 0.92
N CYS A 227 3.44 8.71 1.99
CA CYS A 227 2.30 8.53 2.90
C CYS A 227 2.08 9.69 3.87
N GLU A 228 2.88 10.75 3.82
CA GLU A 228 2.81 11.93 4.71
C GLU A 228 2.82 11.55 6.20
N ARG A 229 3.59 10.49 6.57
CA ARG A 229 3.69 10.01 7.95
C ARG A 229 4.94 10.50 8.65
N LEU A 230 4.88 10.73 9.95
CA LEU A 230 6.06 11.03 10.76
C LEU A 230 7.17 10.01 10.50
N PRO A 231 8.41 10.45 10.25
CA PRO A 231 8.97 11.80 10.48
C PRO A 231 8.72 12.82 9.35
N PHE A 232 8.00 12.48 8.30
CA PHE A 232 7.79 13.28 7.08
C PHE A 232 6.39 13.92 7.01
N ASP A 233 5.73 14.16 8.14
CA ASP A 233 4.40 14.76 8.28
C ASP A 233 4.46 16.30 8.26
N LEU A 234 4.93 16.86 7.15
CA LEU A 234 5.06 18.31 6.99
C LEU A 234 3.80 19.02 6.52
N PRO A 235 2.94 18.40 5.68
CA PRO A 235 1.71 19.03 5.22
C PRO A 235 0.68 19.23 6.33
N GLU A 236 0.64 18.31 7.31
CA GLU A 236 -0.31 18.30 8.43
C GLU A 236 0.25 18.93 9.72
N ALA A 237 1.44 19.54 9.66
CA ALA A 237 2.14 20.05 10.82
C ALA A 237 1.29 21.04 11.62
N GLU A 238 0.61 20.58 12.68
CA GLU A 238 -0.29 21.40 13.52
C GLU A 238 0.43 22.62 14.12
N GLU A 239 1.71 22.46 14.43
CA GLU A 239 2.53 23.53 15.04
C GLU A 239 2.83 24.67 14.06
N GLU A 240 2.83 24.43 12.74
CA GLU A 240 3.19 25.42 11.72
C GLU A 240 1.99 25.89 10.88
N LEU A 241 1.08 24.98 10.52
CA LEU A 241 0.02 25.20 9.53
C LEU A 241 -1.39 24.86 10.04
N VAL A 242 -1.59 24.74 11.36
CA VAL A 242 -2.84 24.36 12.04
C VAL A 242 -3.23 22.90 11.72
N ALA A 243 -3.70 22.60 10.49
CA ALA A 243 -3.95 21.23 9.99
C ALA A 243 -3.69 21.18 8.48
N GLY A 244 -2.89 22.09 7.95
CA GLY A 244 -2.51 22.13 6.54
C GLY A 244 -3.72 22.19 5.60
N TYR A 245 -3.70 21.37 4.53
CA TYR A 245 -4.78 21.34 3.53
C TYR A 245 -6.12 20.83 4.09
N GLN A 246 -6.12 20.15 5.24
CA GLN A 246 -7.34 19.59 5.86
C GLN A 246 -8.07 20.59 6.76
N THR A 247 -7.53 21.80 7.00
CA THR A 247 -8.01 22.76 8.01
C THR A 247 -9.49 23.11 7.86
N GLU A 248 -9.99 23.27 6.64
CA GLU A 248 -11.38 23.67 6.38
C GLU A 248 -12.32 22.46 6.15
N TYR A 249 -11.77 21.25 6.09
CA TYR A 249 -12.54 20.04 5.83
C TYR A 249 -13.18 19.49 7.09
N SER A 250 -14.43 19.04 6.99
CA SER A 250 -15.19 18.45 8.09
C SER A 250 -15.91 17.16 7.65
N GLY A 251 -16.44 16.41 8.62
CA GLY A 251 -17.29 15.25 8.37
C GLY A 251 -16.64 14.20 7.47
N MET A 252 -17.39 13.74 6.46
CA MET A 252 -16.95 12.67 5.58
C MET A 252 -15.79 13.06 4.66
N LYS A 253 -15.70 14.33 4.25
CA LYS A 253 -14.58 14.81 3.40
C LYS A 253 -13.24 14.75 4.13
N PHE A 254 -13.21 15.13 5.41
CA PHE A 254 -12.04 14.94 6.27
C PHE A 254 -11.69 13.45 6.44
N ALA A 255 -12.73 12.61 6.64
CA ALA A 255 -12.52 11.16 6.76
C ALA A 255 -11.87 10.55 5.52
N LEU A 256 -12.18 11.04 4.32
CA LEU A 256 -11.59 10.56 3.07
C LEU A 256 -10.06 10.83 3.00
N PHE A 257 -9.59 12.00 3.40
CA PHE A 257 -8.14 12.28 3.46
C PHE A 257 -7.44 11.36 4.47
N TYR A 258 -8.01 11.27 5.68
CA TYR A 258 -7.48 10.40 6.72
C TYR A 258 -7.45 8.93 6.29
N LEU A 259 -8.52 8.46 5.67
CA LEU A 259 -8.62 7.12 5.10
C LEU A 259 -7.53 6.92 4.03
N SER A 260 -7.36 7.86 3.10
CA SER A 260 -6.39 7.76 2.01
C SER A 260 -4.96 7.60 2.54
N SER A 261 -4.54 8.37 3.54
CA SER A 261 -3.19 8.28 4.09
C SER A 261 -2.91 6.91 4.72
N TYR A 262 -3.88 6.31 5.44
CA TYR A 262 -3.73 4.97 5.99
C TYR A 262 -3.81 3.86 4.95
N VAL A 263 -4.70 3.99 3.96
CA VAL A 263 -4.79 3.05 2.83
C VAL A 263 -3.48 3.04 2.07
N ASN A 264 -2.88 4.23 1.83
CA ASN A 264 -1.59 4.35 1.15
C ASN A 264 -0.44 3.74 1.96
N LEU A 265 -0.42 3.92 3.29
CA LEU A 265 0.57 3.28 4.17
C LEU A 265 0.51 1.75 4.09
N VAL A 266 -0.69 1.17 4.17
CA VAL A 266 -0.87 -0.28 4.06
C VAL A 266 -0.52 -0.76 2.66
N LEU A 267 -0.91 -0.02 1.62
CA LEU A 267 -0.57 -0.32 0.22
C LEU A 267 0.95 -0.33 0.00
N SER A 268 1.65 0.69 0.47
CA SER A 268 3.10 0.79 0.37
C SER A 268 3.80 -0.37 1.08
N ALA A 269 3.32 -0.75 2.27
CA ALA A 269 3.84 -1.91 2.98
C ALA A 269 3.57 -3.23 2.23
N LEU A 270 2.39 -3.39 1.61
CA LEU A 270 2.07 -4.52 0.74
C LEU A 270 3.00 -4.58 -0.48
N LEU A 271 3.25 -3.45 -1.13
CA LEU A 271 4.15 -3.38 -2.28
C LEU A 271 5.60 -3.68 -1.90
N VAL A 272 6.07 -3.22 -0.74
CA VAL A 272 7.38 -3.63 -0.21
C VAL A 272 7.43 -5.14 -0.01
N SER A 273 6.37 -5.73 0.55
CA SER A 273 6.33 -7.18 0.75
C SER A 273 6.38 -7.95 -0.58
N VAL A 274 5.71 -7.46 -1.62
CA VAL A 274 5.68 -8.04 -2.97
C VAL A 274 7.02 -7.89 -3.69
N LEU A 275 7.59 -6.68 -3.67
CA LEU A 275 8.78 -6.36 -4.45
C LEU A 275 10.08 -6.88 -3.80
N TYR A 276 10.17 -6.85 -2.47
CA TYR A 276 11.42 -7.13 -1.75
C TYR A 276 11.38 -8.36 -0.84
N LEU A 277 10.21 -8.75 -0.31
CA LEU A 277 10.07 -9.84 0.67
C LEU A 277 9.37 -11.08 0.10
N GLY A 278 9.24 -11.19 -1.23
CA GLY A 278 8.66 -12.36 -1.89
C GLY A 278 7.15 -12.55 -1.71
N GLY A 279 6.39 -11.48 -1.37
CA GLY A 279 4.93 -11.51 -1.29
C GLY A 279 4.37 -12.71 -0.52
N TRP A 280 3.63 -13.57 -1.19
CA TRP A 280 3.01 -14.78 -0.62
C TRP A 280 3.97 -15.92 -0.33
N ASP A 281 5.26 -15.79 -0.70
CA ASP A 281 6.22 -16.86 -0.52
C ASP A 281 6.59 -17.05 0.96
N PHE A 282 6.74 -18.32 1.35
CA PHE A 282 7.09 -18.67 2.71
C PHE A 282 8.60 -18.59 2.93
N PRO A 283 9.04 -18.33 4.17
CA PRO A 283 10.44 -18.39 4.54
C PRO A 283 11.10 -19.73 4.21
N ILE A 284 10.33 -20.81 4.29
CA ILE A 284 10.74 -22.17 3.91
C ILE A 284 9.89 -22.58 2.70
N PRO A 285 10.49 -23.03 1.60
CA PRO A 285 9.72 -23.41 0.39
C PRO A 285 8.63 -24.43 0.74
N LEU A 286 7.40 -24.15 0.32
CA LEU A 286 6.24 -25.02 0.60
C LEU A 286 6.42 -26.44 0.05
N ASN A 287 7.14 -26.58 -1.07
CA ASN A 287 7.45 -27.87 -1.67
C ASN A 287 8.29 -28.76 -0.73
N THR A 288 9.22 -28.17 0.02
CA THR A 288 10.00 -28.88 1.04
C THR A 288 9.16 -29.29 2.24
N LEU A 289 8.21 -28.43 2.65
CA LEU A 289 7.26 -28.75 3.72
C LEU A 289 6.27 -29.85 3.30
N ALA A 290 5.74 -29.78 2.07
CA ALA A 290 4.84 -30.79 1.53
C ALA A 290 5.53 -32.16 1.40
N SER A 291 6.79 -32.20 0.96
CA SER A 291 7.59 -33.42 0.89
C SER A 291 7.90 -34.01 2.25
N LEU A 292 8.15 -33.17 3.28
CA LEU A 292 8.36 -33.60 4.66
C LEU A 292 7.10 -34.17 5.32
N LEU A 293 5.92 -33.64 4.95
CA LEU A 293 4.62 -34.08 5.47
C LEU A 293 4.02 -35.24 4.65
N GLY A 294 4.66 -35.66 3.55
CA GLY A 294 4.17 -36.74 2.68
C GLY A 294 2.84 -36.46 1.99
N ILE A 295 2.48 -35.19 1.80
CA ILE A 295 1.20 -34.78 1.22
C ILE A 295 1.40 -34.53 -0.27
N SER A 296 0.62 -35.19 -1.13
CA SER A 296 0.65 -34.97 -2.57
C SER A 296 0.10 -33.59 -2.94
N GLU A 297 0.79 -32.86 -3.82
CA GLU A 297 0.43 -31.49 -4.28
C GLU A 297 -0.94 -31.40 -5.00
N THR A 298 -1.53 -32.52 -5.36
CA THR A 298 -2.80 -32.62 -6.09
C THR A 298 -4.06 -32.54 -5.21
N ASN A 299 -3.92 -32.54 -3.90
CA ASN A 299 -5.07 -32.47 -3.00
C ASN A 299 -5.73 -31.06 -3.05
N PRO A 300 -7.04 -30.94 -3.38
CA PRO A 300 -7.74 -29.67 -3.44
C PRO A 300 -7.77 -28.93 -2.08
N VAL A 301 -7.82 -29.68 -0.98
CA VAL A 301 -7.76 -29.11 0.37
C VAL A 301 -6.41 -28.43 0.61
N LEU A 302 -5.31 -29.04 0.16
CA LEU A 302 -3.98 -28.46 0.31
C LEU A 302 -3.86 -27.16 -0.51
N GLN A 303 -4.44 -27.10 -1.69
CA GLN A 303 -4.44 -25.88 -2.52
C GLN A 303 -5.19 -24.72 -1.86
N VAL A 304 -6.34 -24.99 -1.22
CA VAL A 304 -7.07 -23.97 -0.46
C VAL A 304 -6.26 -23.50 0.74
N VAL A 305 -5.66 -24.42 1.47
CA VAL A 305 -4.85 -24.11 2.65
C VAL A 305 -3.59 -23.31 2.24
N THR A 306 -2.89 -23.68 1.19
CA THR A 306 -1.72 -22.95 0.70
C THR A 306 -2.06 -21.57 0.19
N ALA A 307 -3.21 -21.40 -0.49
CA ALA A 307 -3.71 -20.10 -0.92
C ALA A 307 -4.04 -19.20 0.29
N GLY A 308 -4.74 -19.73 1.30
CA GLY A 308 -5.05 -19.01 2.54
C GLY A 308 -3.79 -18.64 3.34
N LEU A 309 -2.84 -19.55 3.44
CA LEU A 309 -1.54 -19.27 4.07
C LEU A 309 -0.76 -18.22 3.29
N GLY A 310 -0.79 -18.22 1.95
CA GLY A 310 -0.14 -17.19 1.12
C GLY A 310 -0.66 -15.80 1.40
N ILE A 311 -2.00 -15.62 1.46
CA ILE A 311 -2.62 -14.33 1.86
C ILE A 311 -2.13 -13.92 3.25
N THR A 312 -2.18 -14.85 4.20
CA THR A 312 -1.79 -14.58 5.59
C THR A 312 -0.34 -14.11 5.67
N MET A 313 0.57 -14.74 4.93
CA MET A 313 1.98 -14.35 4.89
C MET A 313 2.21 -12.98 4.25
N THR A 314 1.53 -12.67 3.13
CA THR A 314 1.61 -11.35 2.50
C THR A 314 1.15 -10.26 3.47
N VAL A 315 0.01 -10.47 4.12
CA VAL A 315 -0.56 -9.55 5.10
C VAL A 315 0.34 -9.42 6.34
N LEU A 316 0.86 -10.51 6.86
CA LEU A 316 1.75 -10.51 8.03
C LEU A 316 3.04 -9.71 7.76
N LYS A 317 3.68 -9.92 6.60
CA LYS A 317 4.87 -9.16 6.18
C LYS A 317 4.55 -7.66 6.06
N ALA A 318 3.41 -7.31 5.46
CA ALA A 318 2.98 -5.92 5.33
C ALA A 318 2.72 -5.28 6.70
N TYR A 319 1.99 -5.95 7.60
CA TYR A 319 1.75 -5.41 8.95
C TYR A 319 3.00 -5.36 9.82
N PHE A 320 3.98 -6.22 9.59
CA PHE A 320 5.29 -6.09 10.22
C PHE A 320 6.00 -4.78 9.79
N LEU A 321 5.91 -4.41 8.52
CA LEU A 321 6.43 -3.13 8.03
C LEU A 321 5.62 -1.94 8.56
N VAL A 322 4.30 -2.05 8.61
CA VAL A 322 3.43 -1.04 9.25
C VAL A 322 3.81 -0.86 10.72
N PHE A 323 4.09 -1.94 11.45
CA PHE A 323 4.58 -1.88 12.82
C PHE A 323 5.89 -1.08 12.93
N ILE A 324 6.85 -1.31 12.02
CA ILE A 324 8.10 -0.54 11.96
C ILE A 324 7.80 0.95 11.67
N ALA A 325 6.89 1.25 10.74
CA ALA A 325 6.48 2.62 10.44
C ALA A 325 5.90 3.34 11.67
N ILE A 326 5.05 2.66 12.43
CA ILE A 326 4.49 3.20 13.68
C ILE A 326 5.58 3.41 14.74
N LEU A 327 6.55 2.50 14.87
CA LEU A 327 7.68 2.68 15.78
C LEU A 327 8.54 3.89 15.38
N LEU A 328 8.82 4.07 14.10
CA LEU A 328 9.56 5.24 13.58
C LEU A 328 8.88 6.55 13.95
N ARG A 329 7.56 6.59 13.91
CA ARG A 329 6.76 7.75 14.35
C ARG A 329 7.07 8.20 15.77
N TRP A 330 7.39 7.27 16.68
CA TRP A 330 7.64 7.55 18.10
C TRP A 330 9.13 7.66 18.45
N THR A 331 10.03 7.28 17.57
CA THR A 331 11.48 7.25 17.84
C THR A 331 12.23 8.39 17.15
N VAL A 332 11.77 8.81 15.95
CA VAL A 332 12.48 9.78 15.12
C VAL A 332 11.81 11.17 15.25
N PRO A 333 12.60 12.24 15.45
CA PRO A 333 12.07 13.60 15.45
C PRO A 333 11.60 14.00 14.04
N ARG A 334 10.67 14.97 13.98
CA ARG A 334 10.19 15.53 12.70
C ARG A 334 11.32 16.21 11.94
N VAL A 335 11.36 16.03 10.64
CA VAL A 335 12.31 16.64 9.72
C VAL A 335 11.77 17.99 9.23
N ARG A 336 12.62 19.00 8.98
CA ARG A 336 12.21 20.27 8.37
C ARG A 336 12.05 20.10 6.85
N ILE A 337 11.25 20.98 6.23
CA ILE A 337 10.98 20.94 4.78
C ILE A 337 12.26 21.02 3.93
N ASP A 338 13.20 21.89 4.34
CA ASP A 338 14.48 22.04 3.64
C ASP A 338 15.28 20.73 3.68
N GLN A 339 15.36 20.10 4.85
CA GLN A 339 16.07 18.83 5.05
C GLN A 339 15.39 17.69 4.28
N LEU A 340 14.06 17.71 4.24
CA LEU A 340 13.28 16.72 3.51
C LEU A 340 13.53 16.81 2.01
N LEU A 341 13.45 18.00 1.42
CA LEU A 341 13.72 18.20 0.00
C LEU A 341 15.19 17.89 -0.35
N ASP A 342 16.14 18.30 0.52
CA ASP A 342 17.56 17.98 0.36
C ASP A 342 17.82 16.46 0.40
N LEU A 343 17.14 15.73 1.29
CA LEU A 343 17.22 14.27 1.37
C LEU A 343 16.73 13.62 0.06
N GLY A 344 15.58 14.06 -0.48
CA GLY A 344 15.03 13.55 -1.75
C GLY A 344 15.96 13.81 -2.94
N TRP A 345 16.30 15.09 -3.17
CA TRP A 345 17.03 15.51 -4.36
C TRP A 345 18.53 15.31 -4.30
N LYS A 346 19.18 15.63 -3.16
CA LYS A 346 20.64 15.57 -3.03
C LYS A 346 21.17 14.20 -2.62
N PHE A 347 20.34 13.37 -1.97
CA PHE A 347 20.79 12.08 -1.46
C PHE A 347 20.07 10.89 -2.11
N LEU A 348 18.76 10.77 -2.00
CA LEU A 348 18.04 9.59 -2.48
C LEU A 348 18.06 9.45 -4.01
N LEU A 349 17.92 10.54 -4.74
CA LEU A 349 17.93 10.51 -6.20
C LEU A 349 19.31 10.07 -6.75
N PRO A 350 20.46 10.66 -6.36
CA PRO A 350 21.78 10.19 -6.82
C PRO A 350 22.06 8.75 -6.40
N VAL A 351 21.73 8.37 -5.16
CA VAL A 351 21.93 7.00 -4.68
C VAL A 351 21.05 6.02 -5.47
N GLY A 352 19.79 6.41 -5.80
CA GLY A 352 18.89 5.63 -6.64
C GLY A 352 19.42 5.40 -8.05
N LEU A 353 19.98 6.44 -8.67
CA LEU A 353 20.63 6.34 -10.00
C LEU A 353 21.85 5.41 -9.96
N VAL A 354 22.72 5.58 -8.96
CA VAL A 354 23.88 4.69 -8.78
C VAL A 354 23.44 3.26 -8.56
N ASN A 355 22.43 3.02 -7.72
CA ASN A 355 21.89 1.69 -7.48
C ASN A 355 21.33 1.06 -8.77
N LEU A 356 20.62 1.81 -9.59
CA LEU A 356 20.11 1.35 -10.88
C LEU A 356 21.24 0.95 -11.83
N LEU A 357 22.27 1.78 -11.96
CA LEU A 357 23.44 1.50 -12.82
C LEU A 357 24.22 0.29 -12.32
N LEU A 358 24.42 0.17 -11.00
CA LEU A 358 25.05 -1.01 -10.40
C LEU A 358 24.25 -2.28 -10.67
N THR A 359 22.92 -2.22 -10.56
CA THR A 359 22.05 -3.36 -10.87
C THR A 359 22.18 -3.77 -12.33
N ALA A 360 22.22 -2.81 -13.28
CA ALA A 360 22.44 -3.09 -14.69
C ALA A 360 23.80 -3.77 -14.93
N ALA A 361 24.87 -3.24 -14.32
CA ALA A 361 26.20 -3.79 -14.45
C ALA A 361 26.31 -5.21 -13.86
N LEU A 362 25.75 -5.42 -12.66
CA LEU A 362 25.73 -6.74 -12.01
C LEU A 362 24.93 -7.77 -12.82
N LYS A 363 23.80 -7.37 -13.41
CA LYS A 363 23.00 -8.25 -14.27
C LYS A 363 23.75 -8.65 -15.54
N LEU A 364 24.51 -7.75 -16.16
CA LEU A 364 25.34 -8.05 -17.32
C LEU A 364 26.54 -8.93 -16.95
N ALA A 365 27.15 -8.71 -15.79
CA ALA A 365 28.31 -9.48 -15.33
C ALA A 365 27.92 -10.88 -14.81
N PHE A 366 26.78 -11.02 -14.15
CA PHE A 366 26.30 -12.25 -13.51
C PHE A 366 24.86 -12.55 -13.88
N PRO A 367 24.56 -12.88 -15.15
CA PRO A 367 23.16 -13.07 -15.61
C PRO A 367 22.41 -14.18 -14.86
N VAL A 368 23.11 -15.24 -14.43
CA VAL A 368 22.51 -16.35 -13.68
C VAL A 368 22.07 -15.97 -12.26
N ALA A 369 22.79 -15.06 -11.60
CA ALA A 369 22.49 -14.65 -10.24
C ALA A 369 21.44 -13.51 -10.18
N PHE A 370 21.40 -12.65 -11.21
CA PHE A 370 20.57 -11.43 -11.25
C PHE A 370 19.50 -11.40 -12.33
N GLY A 371 19.33 -12.45 -13.13
CA GLY A 371 18.40 -12.40 -14.25
C GLY A 371 18.08 -13.74 -14.89
N GLY A 372 18.31 -14.86 -14.17
CA GLY A 372 17.98 -16.21 -14.65
C GLY A 372 16.50 -16.52 -14.65
#